data_19abe09920769e24813894696de63548
#
_entry.id   19abe09920769e24813894696de63548
#
_cell.length_a   1.000
_cell.length_b   1.000
_cell.length_c   1.000
_cell.angle_alpha   90.00
_cell.angle_beta   90.00
_cell.angle_gamma   90.00
#
_symmetry.space_group_name_H-M   'P 1'
#
loop_
_entity.id
_entity.type
_entity.pdbx_description
1 polymer ?
#
loop_
_entity_poly.entity_id
_entity_poly.type
_entity_poly.pdbx_seq_one_letter_code
_entity_poly.pdbx_strand_id
1 'polypeptide(L)'
;FNFSGWKKTQVITVELDAKRIYENLTQSWNELEGESFPEFALYDVSGNKVNAKIERKTTAFGYDLPDDRFRQPYMAQRVQVTFEAEDVPAIGYQVYVLKEAEESLSTDTHELIETSTETTEATSKDKEFVMENENVFVRINLDGSFDLTDKKTGHTFENCGIYEDTGDMGNEYIYIQDTDRQTITTRNIPATIFVEENSAIRSVVKVRHELEVPEAIGDEILPQRYSCVDLYQRKAKRSEKLVKLSIETTLTLEHHAKGVKVQTTVVNTAKDHRLRVLFPAGLDSDMHFADSTFEVVRRPNRHGKAWTNPSACEHEQCFVAMEDKNAGILVANRGLYEYEILPDEENTIALTLLRSVAEMGDWGYFPTPQAQMQGSYTVEYAIFPYEPEMCAEAFALGYDYQHDLACVQLGMNREKE
;
A
#
# COMPACT_ATOMS: atom_id res chain seq x y z
N PHE A 1 -10.57 -15.93 -9.17
CA PHE A 1 -11.02 -16.64 -7.96
C PHE A 1 -11.09 -15.68 -6.80
N ASN A 2 -12.24 -15.67 -6.12
CA ASN A 2 -12.52 -14.93 -4.92
C ASN A 2 -12.66 -15.89 -3.75
N PHE A 3 -11.82 -15.74 -2.73
CA PHE A 3 -11.87 -16.58 -1.52
C PHE A 3 -12.58 -15.88 -0.35
N SER A 4 -13.05 -14.63 -0.54
CA SER A 4 -13.81 -13.92 0.49
C SER A 4 -15.27 -14.37 0.57
N GLY A 5 -15.92 -14.08 1.68
CA GLY A 5 -17.33 -14.43 1.93
C GLY A 5 -18.35 -13.49 1.26
N TRP A 6 -17.91 -12.54 0.44
CA TRP A 6 -18.74 -11.55 -0.27
C TRP A 6 -18.24 -11.33 -1.69
N LYS A 7 -19.04 -10.67 -2.51
CA LYS A 7 -18.65 -10.26 -3.85
C LYS A 7 -17.48 -9.27 -3.81
N LYS A 8 -16.59 -9.36 -4.80
CA LYS A 8 -15.42 -8.50 -4.89
C LYS A 8 -15.24 -7.94 -6.29
N THR A 9 -15.00 -6.63 -6.35
CA THR A 9 -14.52 -5.91 -7.54
C THR A 9 -13.09 -5.46 -7.28
N GLN A 10 -12.16 -5.76 -8.18
CA GLN A 10 -10.76 -5.41 -8.02
C GLN A 10 -10.06 -5.32 -9.37
N VAL A 11 -9.15 -4.35 -9.50
CA VAL A 11 -8.20 -4.30 -10.61
C VAL A 11 -7.17 -5.41 -10.45
N ILE A 12 -7.01 -6.20 -11.51
CA ILE A 12 -6.10 -7.33 -11.58
C ILE A 12 -5.04 -7.05 -12.63
N THR A 13 -3.80 -7.39 -12.34
CA THR A 13 -2.71 -7.44 -13.30
C THR A 13 -2.17 -8.86 -13.35
N VAL A 14 -2.20 -9.49 -14.53
CA VAL A 14 -1.76 -10.87 -14.72
C VAL A 14 -0.90 -11.01 -15.96
N GLU A 15 0.15 -11.82 -15.90
CA GLU A 15 0.93 -12.22 -17.08
C GLU A 15 0.37 -13.51 -17.67
N LEU A 16 0.16 -13.51 -18.99
CA LEU A 16 -0.40 -14.63 -19.73
C LEU A 16 0.48 -14.96 -20.94
N ASP A 17 0.52 -16.24 -21.30
CA ASP A 17 1.08 -16.68 -22.57
C ASP A 17 0.00 -16.45 -23.67
N ALA A 18 0.19 -15.48 -24.52
CA ALA A 18 -0.76 -15.17 -25.60
C ALA A 18 -0.61 -16.13 -26.79
N LYS A 19 0.63 -16.58 -27.06
CA LYS A 19 0.94 -17.56 -28.11
C LYS A 19 2.02 -18.52 -27.62
N ARG A 20 1.90 -19.83 -27.92
CA ARG A 20 2.91 -20.85 -27.60
C ARG A 20 3.33 -21.59 -28.85
N ILE A 21 4.64 -21.81 -29.04
CA ILE A 21 5.23 -22.58 -30.11
C ILE A 21 6.07 -23.70 -29.49
N TYR A 22 5.77 -24.96 -29.86
CA TYR A 22 6.36 -26.16 -29.26
C TYR A 22 7.51 -26.73 -30.08
N GLU A 23 7.69 -26.30 -31.32
CA GLU A 23 8.69 -26.83 -32.23
C GLU A 23 9.87 -25.89 -32.38
N ASN A 24 11.07 -26.44 -32.57
CA ASN A 24 12.30 -25.70 -32.84
C ASN A 24 12.47 -24.44 -31.97
N LEU A 25 12.67 -24.61 -30.69
CA LEU A 25 12.63 -23.53 -29.68
C LEU A 25 13.53 -22.31 -29.99
N THR A 26 14.69 -22.53 -30.61
CA THR A 26 15.60 -21.44 -30.98
C THR A 26 15.04 -20.59 -32.11
N GLN A 27 14.46 -21.22 -33.13
CA GLN A 27 13.81 -20.51 -34.23
C GLN A 27 12.54 -19.81 -33.74
N SER A 28 11.77 -20.46 -32.89
CA SER A 28 10.55 -19.93 -32.28
C SER A 28 10.81 -18.68 -31.45
N TRP A 29 11.94 -18.63 -30.73
CA TRP A 29 12.34 -17.41 -30.02
C TRP A 29 12.50 -16.25 -31.00
N ASN A 30 13.26 -16.43 -32.08
CA ASN A 30 13.53 -15.39 -33.06
C ASN A 30 12.26 -14.97 -33.82
N GLU A 31 11.35 -15.90 -34.09
CA GLU A 31 10.06 -15.62 -34.72
C GLU A 31 9.19 -14.75 -33.81
N LEU A 32 9.04 -15.12 -32.54
CA LEU A 32 8.23 -14.38 -31.56
C LEU A 32 8.80 -12.99 -31.25
N GLU A 33 10.13 -12.82 -31.23
CA GLU A 33 10.76 -11.51 -31.05
C GLU A 33 10.60 -10.62 -32.29
N GLY A 34 10.61 -11.20 -33.49
CA GLY A 34 10.50 -10.49 -34.77
C GLY A 34 9.07 -10.20 -35.23
N GLU A 35 8.08 -10.93 -34.74
CA GLU A 35 6.68 -10.76 -35.12
C GLU A 35 6.12 -9.39 -34.68
N SER A 36 5.33 -8.76 -35.59
CA SER A 36 4.48 -7.65 -35.16
C SER A 36 3.54 -8.15 -34.05
N PHE A 37 3.49 -7.41 -32.98
CA PHE A 37 2.61 -7.77 -31.85
C PHE A 37 1.14 -7.60 -32.28
N PRO A 38 0.33 -8.68 -32.32
CA PRO A 38 -1.08 -8.55 -32.64
C PRO A 38 -1.80 -7.79 -31.53
N GLU A 39 -2.81 -7.04 -31.88
CA GLU A 39 -3.70 -6.45 -30.88
C GLU A 39 -4.56 -7.54 -30.24
N PHE A 40 -4.65 -7.52 -28.91
CA PHE A 40 -5.48 -8.42 -28.14
C PHE A 40 -6.61 -7.66 -27.48
N ALA A 41 -7.72 -8.35 -27.23
CA ALA A 41 -8.83 -7.87 -26.43
C ALA A 41 -9.26 -8.93 -25.42
N LEU A 42 -9.72 -8.47 -24.26
CA LEU A 42 -10.24 -9.32 -23.19
C LEU A 42 -11.78 -9.36 -23.27
N TYR A 43 -12.35 -10.54 -23.09
CA TYR A 43 -13.80 -10.77 -23.13
C TYR A 43 -14.25 -11.54 -21.90
N ASP A 44 -15.48 -11.28 -21.45
CA ASP A 44 -16.17 -12.14 -20.49
C ASP A 44 -16.70 -13.42 -21.18
N VAL A 45 -17.26 -14.34 -20.40
CA VAL A 45 -17.86 -15.60 -20.92
C VAL A 45 -19.09 -15.37 -21.80
N SER A 46 -19.74 -14.21 -21.73
CA SER A 46 -20.88 -13.84 -22.55
C SER A 46 -20.46 -13.24 -23.89
N GLY A 47 -19.16 -13.01 -24.07
CA GLY A 47 -18.58 -12.40 -25.27
C GLY A 47 -18.57 -10.87 -25.25
N ASN A 48 -18.85 -10.23 -24.12
CA ASN A 48 -18.72 -8.79 -23.98
C ASN A 48 -17.24 -8.40 -23.81
N LYS A 49 -16.82 -7.34 -24.51
CA LYS A 49 -15.47 -6.80 -24.36
C LYS A 49 -15.31 -6.17 -22.98
N VAL A 50 -14.22 -6.55 -22.28
CA VAL A 50 -13.83 -5.99 -20.99
C VAL A 50 -12.77 -4.92 -21.25
N ASN A 51 -12.88 -3.78 -20.55
CA ASN A 51 -11.86 -2.74 -20.60
C ASN A 51 -10.58 -3.26 -19.97
N ALA A 52 -9.51 -3.33 -20.77
CA ALA A 52 -8.24 -3.90 -20.35
C ALA A 52 -7.06 -3.18 -21.00
N LYS A 53 -6.02 -2.93 -20.21
CA LYS A 53 -4.70 -2.52 -20.72
C LYS A 53 -3.89 -3.77 -20.97
N ILE A 54 -3.46 -3.97 -22.22
CA ILE A 54 -2.70 -5.14 -22.63
C ILE A 54 -1.35 -4.71 -23.17
N GLU A 55 -0.29 -5.15 -22.53
CA GLU A 55 1.09 -4.76 -22.85
C GLU A 55 1.91 -5.98 -23.20
N ARG A 56 2.66 -5.91 -24.32
CA ARG A 56 3.62 -6.93 -24.68
C ARG A 56 4.72 -7.02 -23.60
N LYS A 57 5.04 -8.24 -23.21
CA LYS A 57 6.23 -8.57 -22.42
C LYS A 57 7.25 -9.32 -23.28
N THR A 58 8.33 -9.76 -22.68
CA THR A 58 9.37 -10.54 -23.35
C THR A 58 8.87 -11.93 -23.72
N THR A 59 9.46 -12.51 -24.78
CA THR A 59 9.34 -13.93 -25.07
C THR A 59 9.90 -14.75 -23.92
N ALA A 60 9.19 -15.80 -23.50
CA ALA A 60 9.55 -16.64 -22.36
C ALA A 60 9.58 -18.13 -22.73
N PHE A 61 10.51 -18.85 -22.10
CA PHE A 61 10.52 -20.30 -22.11
C PHE A 61 9.57 -20.87 -21.06
N GLY A 62 8.85 -21.93 -21.43
CA GLY A 62 8.00 -22.69 -20.51
C GLY A 62 7.88 -24.15 -20.94
N TYR A 63 7.14 -24.93 -20.18
CA TYR A 63 6.78 -26.30 -20.55
C TYR A 63 5.46 -26.71 -19.92
N ASP A 64 4.68 -27.47 -20.68
CA ASP A 64 3.50 -28.16 -20.16
C ASP A 64 3.91 -29.47 -19.50
N LEU A 65 3.13 -29.90 -18.51
CA LEU A 65 3.27 -31.16 -17.79
C LEU A 65 2.04 -32.04 -18.02
N PRO A 66 1.91 -32.64 -19.23
CA PRO A 66 0.79 -33.53 -19.52
C PRO A 66 0.89 -34.83 -18.70
N ASP A 67 -0.23 -35.39 -18.27
CA ASP A 67 -0.28 -36.61 -17.46
C ASP A 67 0.15 -37.86 -18.25
N ASP A 68 0.02 -37.84 -19.57
CA ASP A 68 0.20 -39.01 -20.45
C ASP A 68 1.56 -39.07 -21.16
N ARG A 69 2.41 -38.06 -20.98
CA ARG A 69 3.71 -38.00 -21.68
C ARG A 69 4.73 -37.13 -20.95
N PHE A 70 5.98 -37.17 -21.42
CA PHE A 70 7.04 -36.31 -20.91
C PHE A 70 6.72 -34.81 -21.13
N ARG A 71 7.23 -33.92 -20.25
CA ARG A 71 7.09 -32.48 -20.36
C ARG A 71 7.31 -31.99 -21.79
N GLN A 72 6.45 -31.06 -22.23
CA GLN A 72 6.49 -30.46 -23.56
C GLN A 72 7.00 -29.02 -23.45
N PRO A 73 8.25 -28.75 -23.85
CA PRO A 73 8.79 -27.38 -23.82
C PRO A 73 8.18 -26.51 -24.91
N TYR A 74 8.04 -25.22 -24.63
CA TYR A 74 7.57 -24.23 -25.59
C TYR A 74 8.26 -22.88 -25.40
N MET A 75 8.25 -22.05 -26.43
CA MET A 75 8.45 -20.61 -26.37
C MET A 75 7.10 -19.91 -26.40
N ALA A 76 6.94 -18.92 -25.53
CA ALA A 76 5.68 -18.17 -25.41
C ALA A 76 5.90 -16.67 -25.63
N GLN A 77 4.99 -16.07 -26.38
CA GLN A 77 4.81 -14.61 -26.36
C GLN A 77 3.96 -14.24 -25.16
N ARG A 78 4.52 -13.50 -24.21
CA ARG A 78 3.83 -13.06 -23.00
C ARG A 78 3.24 -11.68 -23.16
N VAL A 79 2.09 -11.51 -22.54
CA VAL A 79 1.38 -10.24 -22.36
C VAL A 79 1.08 -10.03 -20.89
N GLN A 80 1.11 -8.78 -20.47
CA GLN A 80 0.54 -8.35 -19.20
C GLN A 80 -0.83 -7.76 -19.48
N VAL A 81 -1.83 -8.25 -18.80
CA VAL A 81 -3.23 -7.80 -18.90
C VAL A 81 -3.62 -7.17 -17.56
N THR A 82 -3.98 -5.88 -17.59
CA THR A 82 -4.53 -5.17 -16.43
C THR A 82 -5.98 -4.82 -16.74
N PHE A 83 -6.90 -5.25 -15.88
CA PHE A 83 -8.33 -5.02 -16.04
C PHE A 83 -9.04 -5.04 -14.69
N GLU A 84 -10.23 -4.49 -14.62
CA GLU A 84 -11.08 -4.60 -13.43
C GLU A 84 -11.99 -5.82 -13.56
N ALA A 85 -11.89 -6.73 -12.58
CA ALA A 85 -12.79 -7.86 -12.45
C ALA A 85 -13.94 -7.46 -11.52
N GLU A 86 -15.10 -7.22 -12.11
CA GLU A 86 -16.28 -6.73 -11.40
C GLU A 86 -17.12 -7.87 -10.85
N ASP A 87 -17.68 -7.67 -9.65
CA ASP A 87 -18.69 -8.55 -9.04
C ASP A 87 -18.31 -10.04 -8.98
N VAL A 88 -17.02 -10.36 -8.80
CA VAL A 88 -16.60 -11.76 -8.64
C VAL A 88 -17.30 -12.38 -7.44
N PRO A 89 -18.09 -13.46 -7.61
CA PRO A 89 -18.96 -13.98 -6.56
C PRO A 89 -18.17 -14.48 -5.34
N ALA A 90 -18.80 -14.41 -4.17
CA ALA A 90 -18.25 -14.95 -2.92
C ALA A 90 -17.91 -16.44 -3.05
N ILE A 91 -16.72 -16.86 -2.56
CA ILE A 91 -16.25 -18.25 -2.65
C ILE A 91 -16.42 -18.79 -4.06
N GLY A 92 -16.05 -17.99 -5.07
CA GLY A 92 -16.34 -18.29 -6.46
C GLY A 92 -15.28 -17.81 -7.44
N TYR A 93 -15.63 -17.79 -8.71
CA TYR A 93 -14.74 -17.35 -9.78
C TYR A 93 -15.48 -16.76 -10.95
N GLN A 94 -14.75 -16.02 -11.78
CA GLN A 94 -15.16 -15.62 -13.12
C GLN A 94 -14.11 -16.06 -14.14
N VAL A 95 -14.52 -16.22 -15.39
CA VAL A 95 -13.65 -16.61 -16.49
C VAL A 95 -13.61 -15.50 -17.52
N TYR A 96 -12.42 -15.19 -17.99
CA TYR A 96 -12.17 -14.23 -19.05
C TYR A 96 -11.41 -14.90 -20.19
N VAL A 97 -11.60 -14.42 -21.42
CA VAL A 97 -10.95 -14.96 -22.62
C VAL A 97 -10.16 -13.87 -23.31
N LEU A 98 -8.84 -14.08 -23.45
CA LEU A 98 -7.99 -13.23 -24.26
C LEU A 98 -8.04 -13.72 -25.72
N LYS A 99 -8.34 -12.82 -26.68
CA LYS A 99 -8.36 -13.11 -28.12
C LYS A 99 -7.62 -12.06 -28.89
N GLU A 100 -7.10 -12.42 -30.07
CA GLU A 100 -6.65 -11.43 -31.03
C GLU A 100 -7.82 -10.54 -31.45
N ALA A 101 -7.62 -9.24 -31.51
CA ALA A 101 -8.66 -8.29 -31.91
C ALA A 101 -8.89 -8.39 -33.44
N GLU A 102 -10.14 -8.49 -33.86
CA GLU A 102 -10.51 -8.64 -35.28
C GLU A 102 -10.29 -7.37 -36.12
N GLU A 103 -10.19 -6.18 -35.49
CA GLU A 103 -9.84 -4.89 -36.12
C GLU A 103 -9.19 -3.96 -35.09
N SER A 104 -8.29 -3.06 -35.55
CA SER A 104 -7.73 -2.01 -34.71
C SER A 104 -8.82 -0.98 -34.35
N LEU A 105 -9.52 -1.23 -33.27
CA LEU A 105 -10.46 -0.27 -32.71
C LEU A 105 -9.67 0.70 -31.84
N SER A 106 -9.74 1.99 -32.19
CA SER A 106 -9.26 3.08 -31.34
C SER A 106 -9.73 2.81 -29.91
N THR A 107 -8.79 2.67 -29.00
CA THR A 107 -9.08 2.69 -27.55
C THR A 107 -9.78 4.00 -27.25
N ASP A 108 -11.07 3.95 -26.94
CA ASP A 108 -11.75 5.07 -26.31
C ASP A 108 -11.07 5.27 -24.95
N THR A 109 -10.09 6.15 -24.94
CA THR A 109 -9.53 6.70 -23.72
C THR A 109 -10.59 7.63 -23.13
N HIS A 110 -11.49 7.11 -22.32
CA HIS A 110 -12.17 7.95 -21.37
C HIS A 110 -11.10 8.43 -20.38
N GLU A 111 -10.64 9.65 -20.58
CA GLU A 111 -9.83 10.33 -19.57
C GLU A 111 -10.67 10.52 -18.33
N LEU A 112 -10.29 9.81 -17.25
CA LEU A 112 -10.92 9.96 -15.93
C LEU A 112 -10.54 11.28 -15.25
N ILE A 113 -9.58 12.03 -15.80
CA ILE A 113 -9.05 13.24 -15.16
C ILE A 113 -8.56 14.23 -16.21
N GLU A 114 -8.95 15.50 -16.07
CA GLU A 114 -8.27 16.65 -16.68
C GLU A 114 -6.90 16.86 -16.02
N THR A 115 -5.93 16.02 -16.32
CA THR A 115 -4.53 16.30 -15.99
C THR A 115 -3.74 16.44 -17.27
N SER A 116 -3.05 17.57 -17.41
CA SER A 116 -2.10 17.78 -18.47
C SER A 116 -1.06 16.66 -18.48
N THR A 117 -1.16 15.75 -19.45
CA THR A 117 -0.22 14.68 -19.71
C THR A 117 1.14 15.25 -20.13
N GLU A 118 1.98 15.55 -19.16
CA GLU A 118 3.43 15.65 -19.36
C GLU A 118 4.10 14.98 -18.17
N THR A 119 4.91 13.95 -18.47
CA THR A 119 5.92 13.40 -17.56
C THR A 119 6.91 14.52 -17.22
N THR A 120 6.57 15.34 -16.24
CA THR A 120 7.41 16.46 -15.82
C THR A 120 7.57 16.41 -14.33
N GLU A 121 8.84 16.40 -13.88
CA GLU A 121 9.15 16.74 -12.49
C GLU A 121 8.54 18.11 -12.20
N ALA A 122 7.48 18.15 -11.43
CA ALA A 122 6.80 19.40 -11.14
C ALA A 122 7.30 19.95 -9.81
N THR A 123 8.20 20.91 -9.90
CA THR A 123 8.56 21.85 -8.83
C THR A 123 7.75 23.13 -8.88
N SER A 124 6.66 23.20 -9.66
CA SER A 124 5.91 24.41 -9.91
C SER A 124 4.67 24.53 -9.00
N LYS A 125 4.52 25.68 -8.38
CA LYS A 125 3.40 26.04 -7.46
C LYS A 125 2.01 26.06 -8.11
N ASP A 126 1.90 25.82 -9.41
CA ASP A 126 0.67 25.98 -10.18
C ASP A 126 0.09 24.65 -10.71
N LYS A 127 0.66 23.49 -10.34
CA LYS A 127 0.12 22.17 -10.73
C LYS A 127 -0.62 21.56 -9.56
N GLU A 128 -1.87 21.26 -9.75
CA GLU A 128 -2.69 20.48 -8.83
C GLU A 128 -2.65 19.00 -9.26
N PHE A 129 -2.33 18.10 -8.33
CA PHE A 129 -2.35 16.66 -8.56
C PHE A 129 -3.60 16.08 -7.93
N VAL A 130 -4.49 15.59 -8.76
CA VAL A 130 -5.77 15.02 -8.30
C VAL A 130 -5.97 13.62 -8.89
N MET A 131 -6.65 12.76 -8.13
CA MET A 131 -7.20 11.49 -8.57
C MET A 131 -8.66 11.46 -8.15
N GLU A 132 -9.54 10.99 -9.02
CA GLU A 132 -10.97 11.01 -8.76
C GLU A 132 -11.67 9.81 -9.40
N ASN A 133 -12.66 9.26 -8.71
CA ASN A 133 -13.60 8.31 -9.24
C ASN A 133 -15.02 8.63 -8.75
N GLU A 134 -15.97 7.76 -8.93
CA GLU A 134 -17.36 7.98 -8.49
C GLU A 134 -17.52 8.09 -6.96
N ASN A 135 -16.62 7.48 -6.17
CA ASN A 135 -16.73 7.38 -4.72
C ASN A 135 -15.91 8.43 -3.98
N VAL A 136 -14.68 8.70 -4.44
CA VAL A 136 -13.74 9.54 -3.73
C VAL A 136 -13.04 10.54 -4.64
N PHE A 137 -12.63 11.68 -4.04
CA PHE A 137 -11.74 12.66 -4.64
C PHE A 137 -10.49 12.78 -3.78
N VAL A 138 -9.32 12.75 -4.41
CA VAL A 138 -8.01 12.80 -3.75
C VAL A 138 -7.21 13.95 -4.31
N ARG A 139 -6.80 14.89 -3.47
CA ARG A 139 -5.89 15.99 -3.84
C ARG A 139 -4.54 15.74 -3.17
N ILE A 140 -3.47 15.73 -3.94
CA ILE A 140 -2.11 15.53 -3.42
C ILE A 140 -1.45 16.89 -3.22
N ASN A 141 -1.01 17.16 -2.01
CA ASN A 141 -0.38 18.39 -1.59
C ASN A 141 1.11 18.43 -1.99
N LEU A 142 1.71 19.63 -2.04
CA LEU A 142 3.11 19.80 -2.45
C LEU A 142 4.12 19.12 -1.50
N ASP A 143 3.74 18.87 -0.27
CA ASP A 143 4.53 18.11 0.70
C ASP A 143 4.28 16.61 0.63
N GLY A 144 3.55 16.13 -0.37
CA GLY A 144 3.26 14.73 -0.60
C GLY A 144 2.17 14.13 0.30
N SER A 145 1.64 14.89 1.25
CA SER A 145 0.40 14.52 1.92
C SER A 145 -0.77 14.59 0.94
N PHE A 146 -1.90 14.04 1.31
CA PHE A 146 -3.10 14.11 0.46
C PHE A 146 -4.36 14.36 1.27
N ASP A 147 -5.31 15.02 0.63
CA ASP A 147 -6.66 15.22 1.16
C ASP A 147 -7.58 14.20 0.49
N LEU A 148 -8.36 13.48 1.28
CA LEU A 148 -9.28 12.44 0.83
C LEU A 148 -10.71 12.84 1.12
N THR A 149 -11.48 13.12 0.08
CA THR A 149 -12.90 13.47 0.19
C THR A 149 -13.77 12.26 -0.14
N ASP A 150 -14.64 11.89 0.78
CA ASP A 150 -15.76 11.00 0.49
C ASP A 150 -16.87 11.76 -0.22
N LYS A 151 -17.19 11.40 -1.46
CA LYS A 151 -18.23 12.08 -2.25
C LYS A 151 -19.64 11.83 -1.73
N LYS A 152 -19.83 10.77 -0.94
CA LYS A 152 -21.14 10.43 -0.39
C LYS A 152 -21.50 11.26 0.82
N THR A 153 -20.58 11.44 1.75
CA THR A 153 -20.76 12.29 2.94
C THR A 153 -20.40 13.75 2.70
N GLY A 154 -19.54 14.02 1.70
CA GLY A 154 -18.92 15.31 1.46
C GLY A 154 -17.80 15.66 2.46
N HIS A 155 -17.43 14.75 3.35
CA HIS A 155 -16.35 14.96 4.33
C HIS A 155 -14.98 14.82 3.69
N THR A 156 -14.03 15.67 4.11
CA THR A 156 -12.64 15.61 3.65
C THR A 156 -11.72 15.36 4.84
N PHE A 157 -10.92 14.29 4.74
CA PHE A 157 -9.81 14.01 5.64
C PHE A 157 -8.57 14.68 5.10
N GLU A 158 -8.07 15.70 5.79
CA GLU A 158 -6.98 16.55 5.31
C GLU A 158 -5.60 16.03 5.77
N ASN A 159 -4.57 16.29 4.95
CA ASN A 159 -3.17 15.99 5.28
C ASN A 159 -2.88 14.52 5.65
N CYS A 160 -3.58 13.57 5.04
CA CYS A 160 -3.27 12.15 5.18
C CYS A 160 -1.90 11.82 4.58
N GLY A 161 -1.19 10.82 5.15
CA GLY A 161 0.06 10.33 4.58
C GLY A 161 1.31 11.13 4.95
N ILE A 162 1.26 11.97 5.99
CA ILE A 162 2.46 12.61 6.56
C ILE A 162 3.29 11.55 7.27
N TYR A 163 4.58 11.52 7.01
CA TYR A 163 5.52 10.66 7.72
C TYR A 163 6.10 11.36 8.93
N GLU A 164 6.30 10.60 10.01
CA GLU A 164 6.85 11.06 11.27
C GLU A 164 7.97 10.14 11.73
N ASP A 165 9.14 10.71 11.97
CA ASP A 165 10.32 10.04 12.53
C ASP A 165 10.60 10.53 13.94
N THR A 166 10.77 9.59 14.87
CA THR A 166 11.12 9.85 16.29
C THR A 166 12.23 8.93 16.74
N GLY A 167 13.08 9.38 17.69
CA GLY A 167 14.07 8.51 18.32
C GLY A 167 13.44 7.41 19.17
N ASP A 168 14.11 6.26 19.30
CA ASP A 168 13.67 5.14 20.13
C ASP A 168 14.82 4.63 21.04
N MET A 169 14.73 4.94 22.33
CA MET A 169 15.64 4.44 23.38
C MET A 169 15.17 3.12 23.99
N GLY A 170 14.04 2.61 23.52
CA GLY A 170 13.40 1.42 24.05
C GLY A 170 14.10 0.12 23.70
N ASN A 171 13.34 -0.94 23.72
CA ASN A 171 13.75 -2.30 23.37
C ASN A 171 12.73 -2.93 22.41
N GLU A 172 12.85 -4.22 22.12
CA GLU A 172 11.92 -4.88 21.20
C GLU A 172 10.46 -4.92 21.72
N TYR A 173 10.24 -4.76 23.04
CA TYR A 173 8.90 -4.80 23.64
C TYR A 173 8.29 -3.40 23.83
N ILE A 174 9.12 -2.40 24.16
CA ILE A 174 8.64 -1.10 24.64
C ILE A 174 9.32 0.03 23.88
N TYR A 175 8.52 0.86 23.22
CA TYR A 175 8.97 2.12 22.63
C TYR A 175 9.17 3.18 23.72
N ILE A 176 10.32 3.86 23.71
CA ILE A 176 10.59 5.03 24.54
C ILE A 176 11.26 6.10 23.69
N GLN A 177 10.61 7.23 23.56
CA GLN A 177 11.14 8.35 22.82
C GLN A 177 12.38 8.95 23.52
N ASP A 178 13.28 9.51 22.74
CA ASP A 178 14.45 10.24 23.23
C ASP A 178 14.10 11.38 24.19
N THR A 179 15.08 11.81 25.00
CA THR A 179 14.86 12.76 26.11
C THR A 179 14.30 14.10 25.64
N ASP A 180 14.76 14.60 24.49
CA ASP A 180 14.32 15.88 23.92
C ASP A 180 13.00 15.76 23.14
N ARG A 181 12.51 14.53 22.95
CA ARG A 181 11.30 14.21 22.19
C ARG A 181 11.30 14.84 20.79
N GLN A 182 12.44 14.78 20.14
CA GLN A 182 12.58 15.31 18.80
C GLN A 182 11.70 14.54 17.81
N THR A 183 10.85 15.27 17.12
CA THR A 183 9.98 14.74 16.07
C THR A 183 10.31 15.42 14.76
N ILE A 184 10.54 14.63 13.71
CA ILE A 184 10.79 15.10 12.35
C ILE A 184 9.66 14.60 11.48
N THR A 185 9.05 15.47 10.68
CA THR A 185 7.92 15.11 9.82
C THR A 185 8.12 15.59 8.40
N THR A 186 7.41 15.00 7.44
CA THR A 186 7.36 15.49 6.05
C THR A 186 6.46 16.72 5.88
N ARG A 187 5.72 17.12 6.91
CA ARG A 187 4.81 18.27 6.85
C ARG A 187 5.54 19.54 6.38
N ASN A 188 5.01 20.18 5.34
CA ASN A 188 5.58 21.35 4.70
C ASN A 188 6.99 21.17 4.08
N ILE A 189 7.48 19.94 3.95
CA ILE A 189 8.71 19.63 3.22
C ILE A 189 8.32 19.28 1.78
N PRO A 190 8.75 20.06 0.76
CA PRO A 190 8.39 19.77 -0.62
C PRO A 190 8.79 18.36 -1.04
N ALA A 191 7.84 17.62 -1.62
CA ALA A 191 8.05 16.31 -2.20
C ALA A 191 8.25 16.39 -3.72
N THR A 192 8.83 15.35 -4.31
CA THR A 192 8.82 15.17 -5.75
C THR A 192 7.64 14.28 -6.13
N ILE A 193 6.74 14.78 -7.00
CA ILE A 193 5.48 14.12 -7.33
C ILE A 193 5.46 13.79 -8.82
N PHE A 194 5.06 12.55 -9.17
CA PHE A 194 4.98 12.05 -10.54
C PHE A 194 3.63 11.38 -10.78
N VAL A 195 2.99 11.68 -11.90
CA VAL A 195 1.87 10.87 -12.40
C VAL A 195 2.45 9.70 -13.19
N GLU A 196 2.29 8.48 -12.69
CA GLU A 196 2.81 7.26 -13.33
C GLU A 196 1.80 6.65 -14.31
N GLU A 197 0.53 6.64 -13.94
CA GLU A 197 -0.57 6.14 -14.77
C GLU A 197 -1.81 7.00 -14.56
N ASN A 198 -2.50 7.31 -15.65
CA ASN A 198 -3.82 7.88 -15.64
C ASN A 198 -4.62 7.22 -16.77
N SER A 199 -5.44 6.25 -16.42
CA SER A 199 -6.17 5.42 -17.37
C SER A 199 -7.62 5.24 -16.91
N ALA A 200 -8.46 4.70 -17.79
CA ALA A 200 -9.83 4.34 -17.46
C ALA A 200 -9.94 3.21 -16.39
N ILE A 201 -8.82 2.58 -16.01
CA ILE A 201 -8.80 1.48 -15.04
C ILE A 201 -8.37 2.00 -13.66
N ARG A 202 -7.35 2.88 -13.63
CA ARG A 202 -6.79 3.43 -12.39
C ARG A 202 -5.94 4.68 -12.64
N SER A 203 -5.78 5.45 -11.58
CA SER A 203 -4.77 6.51 -11.49
C SER A 203 -3.68 6.10 -10.50
N VAL A 204 -2.41 6.36 -10.85
CA VAL A 204 -1.25 6.05 -10.02
C VAL A 204 -0.35 7.28 -9.93
N VAL A 205 -0.09 7.73 -8.70
CA VAL A 205 0.82 8.85 -8.42
C VAL A 205 1.91 8.40 -7.48
N LYS A 206 3.15 8.75 -7.80
CA LYS A 206 4.32 8.54 -6.94
C LYS A 206 4.77 9.82 -6.27
N VAL A 207 5.09 9.71 -5.00
CA VAL A 207 5.59 10.77 -4.15
C VAL A 207 6.93 10.35 -3.55
N ARG A 208 7.96 11.18 -3.66
CA ARG A 208 9.29 10.90 -3.09
C ARG A 208 9.70 11.97 -2.09
N HIS A 209 10.17 11.50 -0.94
CA HIS A 209 10.78 12.31 0.10
C HIS A 209 12.21 11.88 0.37
N GLU A 210 13.07 12.86 0.63
CA GLU A 210 14.40 12.69 1.17
C GLU A 210 14.47 13.44 2.50
N LEU A 211 14.36 12.73 3.62
CA LEU A 211 14.46 13.31 4.95
C LEU A 211 15.88 13.23 5.46
N GLU A 212 16.34 14.25 6.16
CA GLU A 212 17.54 14.18 6.99
C GLU A 212 17.12 13.88 8.43
N VAL A 213 17.51 12.71 8.93
CA VAL A 213 17.17 12.26 10.28
C VAL A 213 18.47 11.95 11.05
N PRO A 214 18.49 12.06 12.38
CA PRO A 214 19.63 11.63 13.18
C PRO A 214 19.99 10.16 12.93
N GLU A 215 21.30 9.87 12.83
CA GLU A 215 21.81 8.53 12.52
C GLU A 215 21.37 7.47 13.55
N ALA A 216 21.29 7.85 14.83
CA ALA A 216 20.94 6.96 15.93
C ALA A 216 20.61 7.78 17.19
N ILE A 217 20.35 7.09 18.30
CA ILE A 217 20.47 7.69 19.65
C ILE A 217 21.96 7.92 19.95
N GLY A 218 22.27 8.98 20.69
CA GLY A 218 23.64 9.35 21.05
C GLY A 218 24.34 8.29 21.91
N ASP A 219 25.68 8.31 21.89
CA ASP A 219 26.51 7.29 22.54
C ASP A 219 26.34 7.22 24.07
N GLU A 220 25.77 8.24 24.71
CA GLU A 220 25.45 8.25 26.12
C GLU A 220 24.43 7.17 26.55
N ILE A 221 23.72 6.56 25.61
CA ILE A 221 22.84 5.42 25.88
C ILE A 221 23.62 4.13 26.19
N LEU A 222 24.81 3.93 25.60
CA LEU A 222 25.57 2.69 25.67
C LEU A 222 25.97 2.31 27.12
N PRO A 223 26.57 3.20 27.94
CA PRO A 223 26.84 2.87 29.34
C PRO A 223 25.59 2.50 30.15
N GLN A 224 24.46 3.10 29.82
CA GLN A 224 23.20 2.82 30.51
C GLN A 224 22.64 1.43 30.13
N ARG A 225 22.77 1.04 28.86
CA ARG A 225 22.44 -0.32 28.37
C ARG A 225 23.34 -1.36 29.06
N TYR A 226 24.67 -1.16 29.05
CA TYR A 226 25.63 -2.08 29.68
C TYR A 226 25.43 -2.23 31.19
N SER A 227 25.05 -1.16 31.89
CA SER A 227 24.78 -1.17 33.33
C SER A 227 23.35 -1.59 33.66
N CYS A 228 22.55 -2.00 32.67
CA CYS A 228 21.16 -2.39 32.82
C CYS A 228 20.32 -1.34 33.58
N VAL A 229 20.54 -0.06 33.27
CA VAL A 229 19.69 1.00 33.82
C VAL A 229 18.25 0.73 33.38
N ASP A 230 17.33 0.85 34.31
CA ASP A 230 15.90 0.67 34.05
C ASP A 230 15.45 1.49 32.85
N LEU A 231 14.69 0.88 31.95
CA LEU A 231 14.32 1.43 30.66
C LEU A 231 13.68 2.82 30.76
N TYR A 232 12.83 3.01 31.78
CA TYR A 232 12.13 4.29 32.01
C TYR A 232 13.01 5.37 32.66
N GLN A 233 14.21 5.01 33.14
CA GLN A 233 15.14 5.93 33.75
C GLN A 233 16.25 6.34 32.78
N ARG A 234 16.35 5.71 31.64
CA ARG A 234 17.35 6.03 30.62
C ARG A 234 17.16 7.44 30.07
N LYS A 235 18.26 8.10 29.75
CA LYS A 235 18.26 9.45 29.20
C LYS A 235 19.32 9.53 28.09
N ALA A 236 18.89 9.77 26.91
CA ALA A 236 19.76 10.08 25.79
C ALA A 236 19.03 10.96 24.78
N LYS A 237 19.79 11.74 24.04
CA LYS A 237 19.33 12.53 22.91
C LYS A 237 19.58 11.78 21.62
N ARG A 238 19.01 12.24 20.53
CA ARG A 238 19.40 11.78 19.20
C ARG A 238 20.78 12.35 18.82
N SER A 239 21.53 11.60 18.00
CA SER A 239 22.82 12.00 17.45
C SER A 239 22.70 13.30 16.64
N GLU A 240 23.74 14.15 16.70
CA GLU A 240 23.84 15.33 15.83
C GLU A 240 24.18 14.97 14.38
N LYS A 241 24.75 13.77 14.16
CA LYS A 241 25.03 13.27 12.81
C LYS A 241 23.75 12.90 12.11
N LEU A 242 23.52 13.50 10.94
CA LEU A 242 22.35 13.23 10.11
C LEU A 242 22.66 12.20 9.02
N VAL A 243 21.66 11.42 8.67
CA VAL A 243 21.65 10.48 7.55
C VAL A 243 20.38 10.69 6.73
N LYS A 244 20.41 10.24 5.48
CA LYS A 244 19.24 10.34 4.59
C LYS A 244 18.31 9.15 4.81
N LEU A 245 17.03 9.43 4.93
CA LEU A 245 15.94 8.48 4.94
C LEU A 245 15.10 8.74 3.68
N SER A 246 15.16 7.83 2.71
CA SER A 246 14.36 7.95 1.47
C SER A 246 13.04 7.23 1.62
N ILE A 247 11.95 7.91 1.26
CA ILE A 247 10.60 7.36 1.28
C ILE A 247 9.97 7.56 -0.09
N GLU A 248 9.60 6.48 -0.76
CA GLU A 248 8.83 6.50 -2.00
C GLU A 248 7.43 5.93 -1.73
N THR A 249 6.42 6.72 -2.00
CA THR A 249 5.01 6.37 -1.80
C THR A 249 4.32 6.29 -3.15
N THR A 250 3.63 5.19 -3.42
CA THR A 250 2.76 5.01 -4.59
C THR A 250 1.31 5.03 -4.12
N LEU A 251 0.56 6.04 -4.56
CA LEU A 251 -0.87 6.18 -4.34
C LEU A 251 -1.60 5.61 -5.55
N THR A 252 -2.53 4.69 -5.34
CA THR A 252 -3.34 4.07 -6.41
C THR A 252 -4.82 4.25 -6.12
N LEU A 253 -5.54 4.85 -7.06
CA LEU A 253 -6.98 4.93 -7.07
C LEU A 253 -7.53 4.14 -8.25
N GLU A 254 -8.19 3.01 -7.98
CA GLU A 254 -8.86 2.17 -8.97
C GLU A 254 -10.24 2.75 -9.31
N HIS A 255 -10.79 2.41 -10.49
CA HIS A 255 -12.00 3.03 -11.04
C HIS A 255 -13.21 2.97 -10.09
N HIS A 256 -13.56 1.81 -9.55
CA HIS A 256 -14.68 1.66 -8.61
C HIS A 256 -14.26 1.58 -7.13
N ALA A 257 -12.99 1.89 -6.82
CA ALA A 257 -12.50 1.81 -5.45
C ALA A 257 -13.23 2.76 -4.52
N LYS A 258 -13.49 2.33 -3.29
CA LYS A 258 -14.07 3.15 -2.21
C LYS A 258 -13.02 3.87 -1.36
N GLY A 259 -11.75 3.76 -1.73
CA GLY A 259 -10.62 4.35 -1.01
C GLY A 259 -9.34 4.27 -1.81
N VAL A 260 -8.24 4.69 -1.22
CA VAL A 260 -6.92 4.80 -1.84
C VAL A 260 -6.02 3.70 -1.30
N LYS A 261 -5.39 2.92 -2.20
CA LYS A 261 -4.32 1.99 -1.85
C LYS A 261 -2.99 2.72 -1.85
N VAL A 262 -2.15 2.42 -0.88
CA VAL A 262 -0.84 3.04 -0.72
C VAL A 262 0.22 1.96 -0.54
N GLN A 263 1.30 2.06 -1.32
CA GLN A 263 2.51 1.28 -1.13
C GLN A 263 3.66 2.23 -0.81
N THR A 264 4.36 1.99 0.29
CA THR A 264 5.47 2.83 0.73
C THR A 264 6.74 2.00 0.79
N THR A 265 7.77 2.43 0.06
CA THR A 265 9.12 1.88 0.13
C THR A 265 10.02 2.83 0.92
N VAL A 266 10.61 2.32 1.99
CA VAL A 266 11.53 3.06 2.85
C VAL A 266 12.93 2.48 2.68
N VAL A 267 13.92 3.33 2.37
CA VAL A 267 15.34 2.97 2.45
C VAL A 267 15.88 3.48 3.78
N ASN A 268 15.89 2.60 4.78
CA ASN A 268 16.32 2.94 6.13
C ASN A 268 17.84 2.86 6.28
N THR A 269 18.46 3.98 6.66
CA THR A 269 19.88 4.10 7.00
C THR A 269 20.11 4.52 8.45
N ALA A 270 19.05 4.92 9.16
CA ALA A 270 19.09 5.29 10.56
C ALA A 270 18.97 4.08 11.51
N LYS A 271 19.23 4.29 12.78
CA LYS A 271 19.12 3.33 13.89
C LYS A 271 18.37 3.95 15.06
N ASP A 272 17.89 3.11 15.97
CA ASP A 272 17.25 3.57 17.20
C ASP A 272 16.18 4.63 16.93
N HIS A 273 15.25 4.33 16.01
CA HIS A 273 14.18 5.25 15.62
C HIS A 273 12.88 4.51 15.25
N ARG A 274 11.80 5.24 15.22
CA ARG A 274 10.48 4.78 14.78
C ARG A 274 9.97 5.69 13.67
N LEU A 275 9.54 5.09 12.55
CA LEU A 275 8.88 5.76 11.44
C LEU A 275 7.41 5.39 11.41
N ARG A 276 6.53 6.40 11.37
CA ARG A 276 5.07 6.25 11.28
C ARG A 276 4.52 7.01 10.08
N VAL A 277 3.33 6.61 9.63
CA VAL A 277 2.50 7.39 8.73
C VAL A 277 1.25 7.86 9.47
N LEU A 278 0.86 9.10 9.25
CA LEU A 278 -0.18 9.81 10.01
C LEU A 278 -1.43 10.04 9.16
N PHE A 279 -2.60 9.81 9.76
CA PHE A 279 -3.92 10.05 9.17
C PHE A 279 -4.75 10.86 10.18
N PRO A 280 -4.75 12.19 10.06
CA PRO A 280 -5.61 13.05 10.89
C PRO A 280 -7.07 12.69 10.64
N ALA A 281 -7.78 12.23 11.65
CA ALA A 281 -9.18 11.87 11.51
C ALA A 281 -10.11 13.09 11.56
N GLY A 282 -9.79 14.08 12.39
CA GLY A 282 -10.62 15.29 12.54
C GLY A 282 -12.05 15.02 13.05
N LEU A 283 -12.26 13.85 13.68
CA LEU A 283 -13.56 13.36 14.10
C LEU A 283 -13.78 13.58 15.60
N ASP A 284 -14.99 14.00 15.97
CA ASP A 284 -15.41 14.18 17.36
C ASP A 284 -15.81 12.84 17.97
N SER A 285 -14.80 12.04 18.30
CA SER A 285 -14.96 10.68 18.86
C SER A 285 -13.97 10.44 19.99
N ASP A 286 -14.45 9.87 21.09
CA ASP A 286 -13.61 9.39 22.20
C ASP A 286 -13.16 7.93 22.04
N MET A 287 -13.65 7.27 20.99
CA MET A 287 -13.48 5.84 20.77
C MET A 287 -13.07 5.56 19.33
N HIS A 288 -12.35 4.47 19.13
CA HIS A 288 -12.03 3.91 17.82
C HIS A 288 -12.28 2.41 17.81
N PHE A 289 -12.26 1.81 16.62
CA PHE A 289 -12.34 0.38 16.41
C PHE A 289 -10.99 -0.13 15.93
N ALA A 290 -10.59 -1.32 16.39
CA ALA A 290 -9.42 -2.01 15.86
C ALA A 290 -9.75 -3.48 15.62
N ASP A 291 -9.33 -4.02 14.51
CA ASP A 291 -9.41 -5.46 14.28
C ASP A 291 -8.47 -6.19 15.22
N SER A 292 -8.95 -7.24 15.84
CA SER A 292 -8.23 -8.06 16.80
C SER A 292 -8.52 -9.54 16.58
N THR A 293 -8.00 -10.41 17.43
CA THR A 293 -8.17 -11.85 17.28
C THR A 293 -9.64 -12.23 17.44
N PHE A 294 -10.31 -12.59 16.33
CA PHE A 294 -11.71 -13.03 16.22
C PHE A 294 -12.77 -11.98 16.53
N GLU A 295 -12.41 -10.71 16.69
CA GLU A 295 -13.38 -9.64 16.94
C GLU A 295 -12.85 -8.27 16.49
N VAL A 296 -13.76 -7.33 16.26
CA VAL A 296 -13.43 -5.91 16.16
C VAL A 296 -13.69 -5.29 17.54
N VAL A 297 -12.63 -4.85 18.20
CA VAL A 297 -12.72 -4.25 19.52
C VAL A 297 -12.93 -2.75 19.45
N ARG A 298 -13.74 -2.21 20.35
CA ARG A 298 -13.92 -0.78 20.54
C ARG A 298 -13.05 -0.31 21.69
N ARG A 299 -12.13 0.61 21.44
CA ARG A 299 -11.15 1.11 22.42
C ARG A 299 -11.30 2.61 22.64
N PRO A 300 -10.99 3.13 23.84
CA PRO A 300 -10.92 4.56 24.06
C PRO A 300 -9.69 5.16 23.38
N ASN A 301 -9.83 6.37 22.82
CA ASN A 301 -8.71 7.09 22.19
C ASN A 301 -7.66 7.53 23.22
N ARG A 302 -8.01 7.57 24.50
CA ARG A 302 -7.11 8.00 25.59
C ARG A 302 -7.07 6.94 26.68
N HIS A 303 -5.88 6.57 27.07
CA HIS A 303 -5.69 5.64 28.19
C HIS A 303 -6.05 6.28 29.52
N GLY A 304 -6.49 5.44 30.45
CA GLY A 304 -6.77 5.87 31.83
C GLY A 304 -5.50 6.34 32.55
N LYS A 305 -5.67 7.21 33.55
CA LYS A 305 -4.54 7.79 34.33
C LYS A 305 -3.69 6.73 35.06
N ALA A 306 -4.21 5.52 35.24
CA ALA A 306 -3.50 4.41 35.86
C ALA A 306 -2.59 3.64 34.86
N TRP A 307 -2.63 3.99 33.58
CA TRP A 307 -1.78 3.38 32.58
C TRP A 307 -0.32 3.79 32.79
N THR A 308 0.56 2.82 33.00
CA THR A 308 1.98 3.08 33.30
C THR A 308 2.91 2.91 32.13
N ASN A 309 2.43 2.38 31.01
CA ASN A 309 3.23 2.29 29.78
C ASN A 309 3.49 3.70 29.23
N PRO A 310 4.74 4.07 28.93
CA PRO A 310 5.07 5.39 28.36
C PRO A 310 4.58 5.60 26.92
N SER A 311 4.27 4.52 26.23
CA SER A 311 3.75 4.50 24.86
C SER A 311 2.25 4.20 24.90
N ALA A 312 1.46 4.90 24.10
CA ALA A 312 0.05 4.61 23.89
C ALA A 312 -0.16 3.70 22.66
N CYS A 313 0.89 2.99 22.22
CA CYS A 313 0.80 2.05 21.10
C CYS A 313 -0.09 0.87 21.45
N GLU A 314 -0.94 0.53 20.52
CA GLU A 314 -1.84 -0.63 20.58
C GLU A 314 -1.62 -1.52 19.35
N HIS A 315 -2.18 -2.72 19.41
CA HIS A 315 -2.08 -3.69 18.32
C HIS A 315 -3.37 -3.77 17.50
N GLU A 316 -3.22 -4.06 16.24
CA GLU A 316 -4.28 -4.43 15.31
C GLU A 316 -3.85 -5.60 14.42
N GLN A 317 -4.78 -6.18 13.64
CA GLN A 317 -4.45 -7.19 12.64
C GLN A 317 -4.62 -6.66 11.22
N CYS A 318 -5.79 -6.20 10.87
CA CYS A 318 -6.12 -5.80 9.50
C CYS A 318 -6.43 -4.32 9.34
N PHE A 319 -6.95 -3.66 10.38
CA PHE A 319 -7.35 -2.25 10.29
C PHE A 319 -7.60 -1.58 11.64
N VAL A 320 -7.52 -0.26 11.60
CA VAL A 320 -8.06 0.66 12.61
C VAL A 320 -9.10 1.55 11.96
N ALA A 321 -10.20 1.83 12.65
CA ALA A 321 -11.26 2.70 12.15
C ALA A 321 -11.77 3.65 13.24
N MET A 322 -12.22 4.82 12.83
CA MET A 322 -12.83 5.81 13.69
C MET A 322 -14.02 6.44 12.99
N GLU A 323 -15.07 6.75 13.74
CA GLU A 323 -16.23 7.47 13.22
C GLU A 323 -16.81 8.42 14.25
N ASP A 324 -17.48 9.43 13.74
CA ASP A 324 -18.40 10.27 14.49
C ASP A 324 -19.80 10.26 13.81
N LYS A 325 -20.66 11.17 14.15
CA LYS A 325 -22.01 11.27 13.54
C LYS A 325 -22.03 11.75 12.07
N ASN A 326 -20.90 12.22 11.53
CA ASN A 326 -20.82 12.84 10.20
C ASN A 326 -20.05 11.98 9.19
N ALA A 327 -18.96 11.34 9.64
CA ALA A 327 -18.05 10.60 8.77
C ALA A 327 -17.31 9.50 9.53
N GLY A 328 -16.70 8.58 8.80
CA GLY A 328 -15.78 7.58 9.31
C GLY A 328 -14.56 7.41 8.41
N ILE A 329 -13.45 7.02 8.99
CA ILE A 329 -12.20 6.66 8.32
C ILE A 329 -11.73 5.30 8.79
N LEU A 330 -11.32 4.45 7.85
CA LEU A 330 -10.68 3.16 8.12
C LEU A 330 -9.32 3.13 7.45
N VAL A 331 -8.30 2.81 8.23
CA VAL A 331 -6.93 2.57 7.76
C VAL A 331 -6.67 1.07 7.85
N ALA A 332 -6.63 0.41 6.68
CA ALA A 332 -6.29 -1.00 6.57
C ALA A 332 -4.80 -1.16 6.27
N ASN A 333 -4.22 -2.28 6.69
CA ASN A 333 -2.80 -2.58 6.45
C ASN A 333 -2.56 -4.04 6.06
N ARG A 334 -1.36 -4.35 5.58
CA ARG A 334 -0.86 -5.71 5.35
C ARG A 334 0.41 -5.91 6.16
N GLY A 335 0.28 -6.49 7.36
CA GLY A 335 1.41 -6.85 8.22
C GLY A 335 1.99 -5.71 9.04
N LEU A 336 1.25 -4.63 9.27
CA LEU A 336 1.64 -3.51 10.14
C LEU A 336 0.75 -3.55 11.39
N TYR A 337 1.23 -4.15 12.46
CA TYR A 337 0.41 -4.52 13.61
C TYR A 337 0.41 -3.50 14.77
N GLU A 338 1.13 -2.39 14.65
CA GLU A 338 1.21 -1.37 15.69
C GLU A 338 0.64 -0.03 15.20
N TYR A 339 -0.26 0.54 15.98
CA TYR A 339 -0.78 1.88 15.79
C TYR A 339 -0.89 2.64 17.11
N GLU A 340 -1.16 3.93 17.01
CA GLU A 340 -1.47 4.81 18.14
C GLU A 340 -2.53 5.84 17.69
N ILE A 341 -3.47 6.18 18.57
CA ILE A 341 -4.30 7.38 18.39
C ILE A 341 -3.61 8.53 19.12
N LEU A 342 -3.06 9.49 18.36
CA LEU A 342 -2.30 10.59 18.93
C LEU A 342 -3.17 11.48 19.84
N PRO A 343 -2.60 12.00 20.94
CA PRO A 343 -3.32 12.87 21.86
C PRO A 343 -3.37 14.32 21.35
N ASP A 344 -3.67 14.50 20.07
CA ASP A 344 -3.88 15.78 19.41
C ASP A 344 -5.38 16.11 19.28
N GLU A 345 -5.71 17.28 18.72
CA GLU A 345 -7.09 17.74 18.50
C GLU A 345 -7.77 17.00 17.34
N GLU A 346 -6.99 16.37 16.46
CA GLU A 346 -7.47 15.68 15.25
C GLU A 346 -7.71 14.19 15.46
N ASN A 347 -7.39 13.64 16.65
CA ASN A 347 -7.43 12.19 16.90
C ASN A 347 -6.69 11.42 15.79
N THR A 348 -5.46 11.84 15.47
CA THR A 348 -4.67 11.28 14.38
C THR A 348 -4.39 9.80 14.59
N ILE A 349 -4.73 8.98 13.59
CA ILE A 349 -4.32 7.58 13.53
C ILE A 349 -2.88 7.54 13.04
N ALA A 350 -1.96 7.05 13.86
CA ALA A 350 -0.54 6.90 13.53
C ALA A 350 -0.20 5.42 13.37
N LEU A 351 0.04 4.99 12.13
CA LEU A 351 0.40 3.61 11.81
C LEU A 351 1.92 3.46 11.78
N THR A 352 2.48 2.51 12.54
CA THR A 352 3.92 2.26 12.60
C THR A 352 4.37 1.47 11.38
N LEU A 353 5.27 2.04 10.58
CA LEU A 353 5.83 1.40 9.38
C LEU A 353 7.07 0.58 9.71
N LEU A 354 7.95 1.12 10.55
CA LEU A 354 9.10 0.40 11.06
C LEU A 354 9.50 0.95 12.44
N ARG A 355 10.15 0.09 13.20
CA ARG A 355 10.73 0.41 14.49
C ARG A 355 12.12 -0.23 14.58
N SER A 356 13.14 0.60 14.78
CA SER A 356 14.55 0.20 14.83
C SER A 356 15.05 0.25 16.24
N VAL A 357 15.48 -0.88 16.82
CA VAL A 357 15.92 -1.00 18.19
C VAL A 357 17.24 -1.75 18.32
N ALA A 358 18.01 -1.46 19.37
CA ALA A 358 19.35 -2.00 19.57
C ALA A 358 19.41 -3.25 20.44
N GLU A 359 18.35 -3.54 21.21
CA GLU A 359 18.37 -4.59 22.22
C GLU A 359 17.02 -5.30 22.39
N MET A 360 17.08 -6.56 22.77
CA MET A 360 15.90 -7.34 23.11
C MET A 360 15.25 -6.85 24.43
N GLY A 361 16.07 -6.52 25.44
CA GLY A 361 15.60 -5.97 26.72
C GLY A 361 15.38 -6.99 27.83
N ASP A 362 14.88 -6.52 28.97
CA ASP A 362 14.37 -7.12 30.19
C ASP A 362 15.44 -7.65 31.18
N TRP A 363 16.31 -8.57 30.83
CA TRP A 363 17.14 -9.29 31.82
C TRP A 363 18.63 -9.00 31.65
N GLY A 364 18.97 -8.07 30.80
CA GLY A 364 20.33 -7.68 30.50
C GLY A 364 20.43 -7.00 29.15
N TYR A 365 21.61 -6.53 28.81
CA TYR A 365 21.87 -5.99 27.50
C TYR A 365 22.15 -7.13 26.50
N PHE A 366 21.15 -7.46 25.70
CA PHE A 366 21.23 -8.43 24.61
C PHE A 366 21.10 -7.69 23.27
N PRO A 367 22.21 -7.38 22.61
CA PRO A 367 22.18 -6.58 21.38
C PRO A 367 21.49 -7.34 20.23
N THR A 368 20.62 -6.64 19.51
CA THR A 368 19.85 -7.15 18.35
C THR A 368 20.16 -6.30 17.12
N PRO A 369 21.37 -6.43 16.54
CA PRO A 369 21.83 -5.52 15.47
C PRO A 369 20.96 -5.58 14.21
N GLN A 370 20.30 -6.71 13.92
CA GLN A 370 19.38 -6.84 12.79
C GLN A 370 18.02 -6.17 13.03
N ALA A 371 17.61 -6.02 14.31
CA ALA A 371 16.40 -5.27 14.67
C ALA A 371 16.53 -3.75 14.44
N GLN A 372 17.72 -3.27 14.06
CA GLN A 372 17.90 -1.91 13.54
C GLN A 372 17.28 -1.68 12.17
N MET A 373 16.76 -2.71 11.52
CA MET A 373 15.97 -2.61 10.31
C MET A 373 16.61 -1.76 9.20
N GLN A 374 17.96 -1.82 9.07
CA GLN A 374 18.65 -1.11 7.99
C GLN A 374 18.46 -1.85 6.67
N GLY A 375 18.13 -1.11 5.60
CA GLY A 375 17.87 -1.67 4.28
C GLY A 375 16.63 -1.09 3.63
N SER A 376 16.12 -1.77 2.61
CA SER A 376 14.92 -1.35 1.87
C SER A 376 13.72 -2.24 2.26
N TYR A 377 12.63 -1.60 2.65
CA TYR A 377 11.38 -2.25 3.08
C TYR A 377 10.21 -1.65 2.32
N THR A 378 9.32 -2.50 1.84
CA THR A 378 8.08 -2.08 1.20
C THR A 378 6.90 -2.55 2.05
N VAL A 379 6.01 -1.63 2.37
CA VAL A 379 4.80 -1.86 3.16
C VAL A 379 3.57 -1.37 2.41
N GLU A 380 2.41 -1.97 2.72
CA GLU A 380 1.16 -1.70 2.04
C GLU A 380 0.06 -1.40 3.04
N TYR A 381 -0.72 -0.36 2.75
CA TYR A 381 -1.91 0.02 3.51
C TYR A 381 -2.92 0.70 2.59
N ALA A 382 -4.14 0.89 3.08
CA ALA A 382 -5.20 1.56 2.33
C ALA A 382 -6.08 2.39 3.25
N ILE A 383 -6.66 3.46 2.70
CA ILE A 383 -7.53 4.37 3.44
C ILE A 383 -8.91 4.36 2.79
N PHE A 384 -9.94 4.09 3.60
CA PHE A 384 -11.32 4.05 3.18
C PHE A 384 -12.14 5.02 4.01
N PRO A 385 -12.65 6.12 3.43
CA PRO A 385 -13.67 6.91 4.07
C PRO A 385 -15.00 6.15 4.01
N TYR A 386 -15.89 6.36 5.00
CA TYR A 386 -17.19 5.70 5.01
C TYR A 386 -18.26 6.52 5.73
N GLU A 387 -19.53 6.23 5.44
CA GLU A 387 -20.65 6.80 6.16
C GLU A 387 -20.74 6.24 7.57
N PRO A 388 -21.09 7.08 8.56
CA PRO A 388 -21.42 6.61 9.90
C PRO A 388 -22.51 5.53 9.86
N GLU A 389 -22.51 4.62 10.83
CA GLU A 389 -23.42 3.47 10.94
C GLU A 389 -23.21 2.37 9.87
N MET A 390 -22.32 2.59 8.89
CA MET A 390 -21.93 1.59 7.87
C MET A 390 -20.62 0.89 8.24
N CYS A 391 -20.29 0.81 9.52
CA CYS A 391 -19.03 0.24 9.99
C CYS A 391 -18.83 -1.23 9.58
N ALA A 392 -19.90 -2.02 9.46
CA ALA A 392 -19.80 -3.42 9.04
C ALA A 392 -19.30 -3.54 7.58
N GLU A 393 -19.78 -2.68 6.70
CA GLU A 393 -19.32 -2.58 5.31
C GLU A 393 -17.91 -2.04 5.21
N ALA A 394 -17.54 -1.06 6.05
CA ALA A 394 -16.18 -0.55 6.14
C ALA A 394 -15.20 -1.63 6.64
N PHE A 395 -15.57 -2.40 7.67
CA PHE A 395 -14.76 -3.52 8.16
C PHE A 395 -14.59 -4.60 7.09
N ALA A 396 -15.64 -4.85 6.29
CA ALA A 396 -15.53 -5.76 5.15
C ALA A 396 -14.49 -5.28 4.13
N LEU A 397 -14.35 -3.97 3.87
CA LEU A 397 -13.29 -3.41 3.02
C LEU A 397 -11.90 -3.64 3.62
N GLY A 398 -11.75 -3.49 4.95
CA GLY A 398 -10.51 -3.79 5.66
C GLY A 398 -10.07 -5.25 5.52
N TYR A 399 -10.99 -6.19 5.70
CA TYR A 399 -10.74 -7.62 5.49
C TYR A 399 -10.50 -7.95 4.00
N ASP A 400 -11.23 -7.31 3.10
CA ASP A 400 -11.08 -7.53 1.66
C ASP A 400 -9.73 -7.06 1.12
N TYR A 401 -9.15 -6.05 1.76
CA TYR A 401 -7.81 -5.57 1.45
C TYR A 401 -6.71 -6.61 1.73
N GLN A 402 -6.95 -7.59 2.62
CA GLN A 402 -5.96 -8.62 2.96
C GLN A 402 -5.71 -9.61 1.82
N HIS A 403 -6.68 -9.82 0.93
CA HIS A 403 -6.63 -10.90 -0.05
C HIS A 403 -6.99 -10.38 -1.44
N ASP A 404 -6.04 -10.44 -2.34
CA ASP A 404 -6.30 -10.14 -3.74
C ASP A 404 -7.05 -11.30 -4.43
N LEU A 405 -7.76 -10.98 -5.52
CA LEU A 405 -8.30 -12.00 -6.39
C LEU A 405 -7.16 -12.81 -7.01
N ALA A 406 -7.21 -14.13 -6.90
CA ALA A 406 -6.22 -15.00 -7.51
C ALA A 406 -6.55 -15.26 -8.98
N CYS A 407 -5.54 -15.11 -9.85
CA CYS A 407 -5.65 -15.38 -11.28
C CYS A 407 -4.82 -16.58 -11.69
N VAL A 408 -5.35 -17.38 -12.62
CA VAL A 408 -4.62 -18.47 -13.25
C VAL A 408 -5.01 -18.61 -14.72
N GLN A 409 -4.05 -18.86 -15.58
CA GLN A 409 -4.29 -19.23 -16.97
C GLN A 409 -4.64 -20.73 -17.04
N LEU A 410 -5.86 -21.07 -17.46
CA LEU A 410 -6.34 -22.47 -17.54
C LEU A 410 -5.80 -23.22 -18.75
N GLY A 411 -5.25 -22.56 -19.74
CA GLY A 411 -4.67 -23.15 -20.95
C GLY A 411 -4.91 -22.28 -22.17
N MET A 412 -4.28 -22.69 -23.27
CA MET A 412 -4.58 -22.12 -24.58
C MET A 412 -5.79 -22.89 -25.14
N ASN A 413 -6.85 -22.18 -25.53
CA ASN A 413 -7.92 -22.80 -26.30
C ASN A 413 -7.34 -23.27 -27.63
N ARG A 414 -7.10 -24.58 -27.75
CA ARG A 414 -6.93 -25.18 -29.06
C ARG A 414 -8.31 -25.19 -29.71
N GLU A 415 -8.46 -24.47 -30.81
CA GLU A 415 -9.61 -24.73 -31.67
C GLU A 415 -9.64 -26.24 -31.90
N LYS A 416 -10.76 -26.84 -31.59
CA LYS A 416 -10.96 -28.27 -31.93
C LYS A 416 -10.95 -28.31 -33.44
N GLU A 417 -9.87 -28.85 -34.02
CA GLU A 417 -9.87 -29.34 -35.39
C GLU A 417 -10.97 -30.37 -35.60
#